data_5c9a211feea0bcf478a939a1fa33cc0a
#
_entry.id   5c9a211feea0bcf478a939a1fa33cc0a
#
_cell.length_a   1.000
_cell.length_b   1.000
_cell.length_c   1.000
_cell.angle_alpha   90.00
_cell.angle_beta   90.00
_cell.angle_gamma   90.00
#
_symmetry.space_group_name_H-M   'P 1'
#
loop_
_entity.id
_entity.type
_entity.pdbx_description
1 polymer ?
#
loop_
_entity_poly.entity_id
_entity_poly.type
_entity_poly.pdbx_seq_one_letter_code
_entity_poly.pdbx_strand_id
1 'polypeptide(L)'
;SRSMLADDIKPNRLEAAKREIKDLLTIIDGDRIGLVAFAGSVFIQCPLTLDYSAFNLFLDDLDTNLIPVGGTAIGEAIKKSIAAFTDKSKKHKAIVLITDGEDHRGNAVEMAKAAKDEGIIVYTIGVGKKEGAYIKIRDENNEEILLKDNEGKVIKSRLDEVTLNKIALETGGAYSPAYGTEWGLANIYK
;
A
#
# COMPACT_ATOMS: atom_id res chain seq x y z
N SER A 1 6.24 -5.15 -1.61
CA SER A 1 7.58 -4.62 -1.92
C SER A 1 8.55 -4.81 -0.74
N ARG A 2 9.83 -5.09 -1.02
CA ARG A 2 10.85 -5.26 0.04
C ARG A 2 11.12 -3.97 0.83
N SER A 3 10.83 -2.81 0.28
CA SER A 3 10.91 -1.53 0.99
C SER A 3 10.03 -1.48 2.24
N MET A 4 8.97 -2.28 2.29
CA MET A 4 8.09 -2.43 3.46
C MET A 4 8.74 -3.20 4.64
N LEU A 5 9.93 -3.77 4.47
CA LEU A 5 10.75 -4.34 5.57
C LEU A 5 11.55 -3.29 6.33
N ALA A 6 11.68 -2.06 5.81
CA ALA A 6 12.38 -0.99 6.52
C ALA A 6 11.78 -0.76 7.91
N ASP A 7 12.65 -0.54 8.91
CA ASP A 7 12.28 -0.46 10.32
C ASP A 7 12.28 0.99 10.87
N ASP A 8 12.19 1.94 9.99
CA ASP A 8 12.00 3.36 10.33
C ASP A 8 10.62 3.65 10.94
N ILE A 9 9.66 2.73 10.73
CA ILE A 9 8.40 2.60 11.46
C ILE A 9 8.37 1.22 12.12
N LYS A 10 8.15 1.14 13.43
CA LYS A 10 8.30 -0.11 14.20
C LYS A 10 7.04 -0.98 14.16
N PRO A 11 7.18 -2.31 14.07
CA PRO A 11 8.42 -3.10 14.00
C PRO A 11 9.07 -3.03 12.60
N ASN A 12 8.30 -2.90 11.55
CA ASN A 12 8.62 -2.54 10.18
C ASN A 12 7.38 -1.94 9.53
N ARG A 13 7.53 -1.35 8.34
CA ARG A 13 6.44 -0.65 7.62
C ARG A 13 5.24 -1.56 7.35
N LEU A 14 5.47 -2.84 6.97
CA LEU A 14 4.40 -3.79 6.65
C LEU A 14 3.59 -4.14 7.89
N GLU A 15 4.24 -4.51 8.99
CA GLU A 15 3.55 -4.87 10.22
C GLU A 15 2.81 -3.68 10.84
N ALA A 16 3.37 -2.48 10.70
CA ALA A 16 2.69 -1.26 11.10
C ALA A 16 1.44 -1.01 10.24
N ALA A 17 1.52 -1.20 8.90
CA ALA A 17 0.38 -1.08 8.01
C ALA A 17 -0.72 -2.11 8.33
N LYS A 18 -0.36 -3.37 8.61
CA LYS A 18 -1.32 -4.39 9.02
C LYS A 18 -2.10 -3.98 10.27
N ARG A 19 -1.43 -3.42 11.27
CA ARG A 19 -2.09 -2.94 12.51
C ARG A 19 -3.10 -1.86 12.22
N GLU A 20 -2.72 -0.84 11.47
CA GLU A 20 -3.63 0.25 11.08
C GLU A 20 -4.84 -0.24 10.29
N ILE A 21 -4.66 -1.21 9.39
CA ILE A 21 -5.78 -1.83 8.67
C ILE A 21 -6.69 -2.59 9.63
N LYS A 22 -6.14 -3.33 10.61
CA LYS A 22 -6.94 -4.02 11.63
C LYS A 22 -7.74 -3.04 12.48
N ASP A 23 -7.14 -1.91 12.86
CA ASP A 23 -7.84 -0.87 13.61
C ASP A 23 -8.99 -0.25 12.78
N LEU A 24 -8.77 -0.03 11.47
CA LEU A 24 -9.83 0.39 10.56
C LEU A 24 -10.99 -0.62 10.53
N LEU A 25 -10.71 -1.93 10.52
CA LEU A 25 -11.76 -2.97 10.50
C LEU A 25 -12.65 -2.94 11.74
N THR A 26 -12.19 -2.37 12.86
CA THR A 26 -13.03 -2.24 14.07
C THR A 26 -14.10 -1.18 13.97
N ILE A 27 -13.99 -0.26 13.02
CA ILE A 27 -14.91 0.87 12.83
C ILE A 27 -15.73 0.78 11.54
N ILE A 28 -15.33 -0.09 10.59
CA ILE A 28 -16.11 -0.35 9.37
C ILE A 28 -17.36 -1.13 9.74
N ASP A 29 -18.51 -0.69 9.23
CA ASP A 29 -19.80 -1.36 9.44
C ASP A 29 -20.57 -1.46 8.12
N GLY A 30 -20.76 -2.69 7.65
CA GLY A 30 -21.56 -2.99 6.47
C GLY A 30 -20.91 -2.72 5.11
N ASP A 31 -19.65 -2.24 5.06
CA ASP A 31 -18.93 -2.00 3.82
C ASP A 31 -18.12 -3.23 3.37
N ARG A 32 -18.08 -3.45 2.06
CA ARG A 32 -17.20 -4.48 1.50
C ARG A 32 -15.77 -3.99 1.45
N ILE A 33 -14.85 -4.82 1.91
CA ILE A 33 -13.41 -4.56 1.87
C ILE A 33 -12.71 -5.63 1.03
N GLY A 34 -11.68 -5.24 0.28
CA GLY A 34 -10.81 -6.14 -0.46
C GLY A 34 -9.35 -5.77 -0.28
N LEU A 35 -8.44 -6.69 -0.57
CA LEU A 35 -7.02 -6.52 -0.36
C LEU A 35 -6.25 -6.80 -1.66
N VAL A 36 -5.51 -5.79 -2.11
CA VAL A 36 -4.60 -5.90 -3.26
C VAL A 36 -3.17 -5.73 -2.77
N ALA A 37 -2.36 -6.75 -2.97
CA ALA A 37 -0.92 -6.72 -2.67
C ALA A 37 -0.12 -6.43 -3.93
N PHE A 38 0.90 -5.59 -3.83
CA PHE A 38 1.74 -5.22 -4.97
C PHE A 38 3.20 -5.01 -4.62
N ALA A 39 4.04 -5.26 -5.61
CA ALA A 39 5.46 -4.95 -5.69
C ALA A 39 5.80 -4.73 -7.17
N GLY A 40 6.71 -5.46 -7.78
CA GLY A 40 6.91 -5.48 -9.23
C GLY A 40 5.75 -6.12 -10.02
N SER A 41 4.88 -6.86 -9.35
CA SER A 41 3.61 -7.39 -9.86
C SER A 41 2.47 -7.18 -8.85
N VAL A 42 1.22 -7.43 -9.27
CA VAL A 42 0.02 -7.08 -8.49
C VAL A 42 -0.91 -8.29 -8.37
N PHE A 43 -1.39 -8.56 -7.16
CA PHE A 43 -2.31 -9.66 -6.86
C PHE A 43 -3.51 -9.20 -6.04
N ILE A 44 -4.69 -9.73 -6.34
CA ILE A 44 -5.83 -9.65 -5.45
C ILE A 44 -5.65 -10.72 -4.38
N GLN A 45 -5.28 -10.29 -3.18
CA GLN A 45 -5.08 -11.18 -2.03
C GLN A 45 -6.41 -11.58 -1.40
N CYS A 46 -7.34 -10.64 -1.31
CA CYS A 46 -8.71 -10.88 -0.88
C CYS A 46 -9.68 -10.12 -1.78
N PRO A 47 -10.62 -10.78 -2.46
CA PRO A 47 -11.71 -10.11 -3.17
C PRO A 47 -12.60 -9.30 -2.23
N LEU A 48 -13.41 -8.38 -2.76
CA LEU A 48 -14.37 -7.61 -1.97
C LEU A 48 -15.34 -8.52 -1.21
N THR A 49 -15.32 -8.43 0.12
CA THR A 49 -16.11 -9.25 1.03
C THR A 49 -16.66 -8.44 2.20
N LEU A 50 -17.75 -8.92 2.80
CA LEU A 50 -18.26 -8.48 4.12
C LEU A 50 -17.72 -9.35 5.26
N ASP A 51 -17.00 -10.43 4.95
CA ASP A 51 -16.38 -11.30 5.95
C ASP A 51 -15.03 -10.72 6.39
N TYR A 52 -15.07 -9.88 7.43
CA TYR A 52 -13.88 -9.24 7.99
C TYR A 52 -12.94 -10.24 8.67
N SER A 53 -13.46 -11.39 9.12
CA SER A 53 -12.64 -12.45 9.69
C SER A 53 -11.79 -13.13 8.62
N ALA A 54 -12.40 -13.45 7.48
CA ALA A 54 -11.67 -13.95 6.31
C ALA A 54 -10.66 -12.94 5.79
N PHE A 55 -11.04 -11.64 5.71
CA PHE A 55 -10.12 -10.59 5.31
C PHE A 55 -8.89 -10.52 6.24
N ASN A 56 -9.09 -10.61 7.55
CA ASN A 56 -7.99 -10.61 8.52
C ASN A 56 -7.02 -11.77 8.32
N LEU A 57 -7.49 -12.96 7.97
CA LEU A 57 -6.62 -14.10 7.66
C LEU A 57 -5.72 -13.78 6.45
N PHE A 58 -6.28 -13.23 5.37
CA PHE A 58 -5.50 -12.81 4.21
C PHE A 58 -4.52 -11.68 4.52
N LEU A 59 -4.90 -10.75 5.40
CA LEU A 59 -4.03 -9.65 5.83
C LEU A 59 -2.86 -10.17 6.66
N ASP A 60 -3.10 -11.12 7.56
CA ASP A 60 -2.05 -11.71 8.41
C ASP A 60 -1.03 -12.51 7.58
N ASP A 61 -1.49 -13.19 6.54
CA ASP A 61 -0.66 -13.97 5.62
C ASP A 61 0.19 -13.11 4.66
N LEU A 62 -0.03 -11.78 4.63
CA LEU A 62 0.80 -10.90 3.81
C LEU A 62 2.25 -10.91 4.25
N ASP A 63 3.13 -11.24 3.31
CA ASP A 63 4.59 -11.21 3.46
C ASP A 63 5.25 -10.57 2.25
N THR A 64 6.43 -9.98 2.41
CA THR A 64 7.17 -9.37 1.31
C THR A 64 7.73 -10.38 0.32
N ASN A 65 7.81 -11.66 0.69
CA ASN A 65 8.24 -12.77 -0.17
C ASN A 65 7.12 -13.32 -1.06
N LEU A 66 5.86 -12.99 -0.81
CA LEU A 66 4.72 -13.39 -1.67
C LEU A 66 4.88 -12.92 -3.12
N ILE A 67 5.59 -11.80 -3.32
CA ILE A 67 5.84 -11.24 -4.65
C ILE A 67 7.34 -11.28 -4.93
N PRO A 68 7.83 -12.28 -5.68
CA PRO A 68 9.26 -12.45 -5.92
C PRO A 68 9.86 -11.36 -6.83
N VAL A 69 9.03 -10.70 -7.63
CA VAL A 69 9.47 -9.63 -8.53
C VAL A 69 9.64 -8.33 -7.74
N GLY A 70 10.86 -7.83 -7.67
CA GLY A 70 11.17 -6.55 -7.04
C GLY A 70 10.59 -5.36 -7.81
N GLY A 71 10.54 -4.19 -7.16
CA GLY A 71 9.99 -2.96 -7.72
C GLY A 71 8.64 -2.58 -7.11
N THR A 72 8.05 -1.50 -7.63
CA THR A 72 6.78 -0.97 -7.18
C THR A 72 5.95 -0.54 -8.39
N ALA A 73 4.80 -1.16 -8.58
CA ALA A 73 3.89 -0.95 -9.71
C ALA A 73 2.58 -0.32 -9.22
N ILE A 74 2.65 0.95 -8.80
CA ILE A 74 1.50 1.68 -8.22
C ILE A 74 0.35 1.79 -9.23
N GLY A 75 0.64 2.17 -10.46
CA GLY A 75 -0.38 2.30 -11.49
C GLY A 75 -1.11 0.98 -11.78
N GLU A 76 -0.40 -0.13 -11.85
CA GLU A 76 -1.01 -1.46 -12.02
C GLU A 76 -1.84 -1.88 -10.80
N ALA A 77 -1.42 -1.48 -9.58
CA ALA A 77 -2.20 -1.72 -8.37
C ALA A 77 -3.53 -0.96 -8.41
N ILE A 78 -3.52 0.33 -8.78
CA ILE A 78 -4.74 1.13 -8.95
C ILE A 78 -5.63 0.51 -10.03
N LYS A 79 -5.09 0.18 -11.20
CA LYS A 79 -5.82 -0.46 -12.31
C LYS A 79 -6.49 -1.77 -11.88
N LYS A 80 -5.77 -2.62 -11.16
CA LYS A 80 -6.30 -3.89 -10.67
C LYS A 80 -7.39 -3.70 -9.61
N SER A 81 -7.23 -2.67 -8.77
CA SER A 81 -8.23 -2.29 -7.78
C SER A 81 -9.52 -1.76 -8.44
N ILE A 82 -9.41 -0.95 -9.49
CA ILE A 82 -10.56 -0.51 -10.29
C ILE A 82 -11.33 -1.72 -10.82
N ALA A 83 -10.62 -2.68 -11.42
CA ALA A 83 -11.21 -3.89 -11.98
C ALA A 83 -11.83 -4.83 -10.92
N ALA A 84 -11.43 -4.73 -9.67
CA ALA A 84 -12.00 -5.52 -8.57
C ALA A 84 -13.38 -5.03 -8.13
N PHE A 85 -13.77 -3.79 -8.45
CA PHE A 85 -15.12 -3.30 -8.21
C PHE A 85 -16.08 -3.82 -9.26
N THR A 86 -16.88 -4.79 -8.89
CA THR A 86 -17.88 -5.44 -9.79
C THR A 86 -19.16 -4.64 -9.95
N ASP A 87 -19.46 -3.73 -9.03
CA ASP A 87 -20.63 -2.88 -9.07
C ASP A 87 -20.41 -1.69 -10.03
N LYS A 88 -21.36 -1.47 -10.95
CA LYS A 88 -21.35 -0.35 -11.91
C LYS A 88 -21.78 0.98 -11.28
N SER A 89 -22.26 1.00 -10.03
CA SER A 89 -22.52 2.24 -9.31
C SER A 89 -21.23 3.06 -9.19
N LYS A 90 -21.30 4.36 -9.48
CA LYS A 90 -20.18 5.30 -9.30
C LYS A 90 -20.10 5.88 -7.88
N LYS A 91 -20.93 5.41 -6.96
CA LYS A 91 -21.01 5.93 -5.59
C LYS A 91 -20.29 5.01 -4.60
N HIS A 92 -19.70 5.62 -3.57
CA HIS A 92 -19.15 4.90 -2.41
C HIS A 92 -18.05 3.89 -2.74
N LYS A 93 -17.14 4.25 -3.65
CA LYS A 93 -15.95 3.46 -3.94
C LYS A 93 -14.70 4.23 -3.55
N ALA A 94 -13.84 3.60 -2.78
CA ALA A 94 -12.57 4.18 -2.38
C ALA A 94 -11.43 3.15 -2.49
N ILE A 95 -10.25 3.62 -2.86
CA ILE A 95 -9.00 2.88 -2.77
C ILE A 95 -8.14 3.56 -1.73
N VAL A 96 -7.65 2.81 -0.76
CA VAL A 96 -6.62 3.27 0.18
C VAL A 96 -5.30 2.67 -0.24
N LEU A 97 -4.40 3.50 -0.73
CA LEU A 97 -3.08 3.11 -1.19
C LEU A 97 -2.06 3.35 -0.08
N ILE A 98 -1.45 2.29 0.44
CA ILE A 98 -0.43 2.34 1.51
C ILE A 98 0.92 1.95 0.92
N THR A 99 1.84 2.90 0.78
CA THR A 99 3.14 2.71 0.11
C THR A 99 4.13 3.82 0.46
N ASP A 100 5.41 3.61 0.18
CA ASP A 100 6.44 4.66 0.19
C ASP A 100 6.39 5.59 -1.04
N GLY A 101 5.55 5.27 -2.01
CA GLY A 101 5.33 6.12 -3.19
C GLY A 101 6.37 6.00 -4.30
N GLU A 102 7.44 5.25 -4.10
CA GLU A 102 8.43 4.99 -5.17
C GLU A 102 7.74 4.21 -6.30
N ASP A 103 7.44 4.87 -7.42
CA ASP A 103 6.81 4.24 -8.59
C ASP A 103 7.83 4.00 -9.71
N HIS A 104 8.20 2.75 -9.89
CA HIS A 104 9.21 2.36 -10.89
C HIS A 104 8.66 2.29 -12.34
N ARG A 105 7.35 2.43 -12.53
CA ARG A 105 6.71 2.38 -13.86
C ARG A 105 6.19 3.73 -14.35
N GLY A 106 6.02 4.71 -13.46
CA GLY A 106 5.73 6.10 -13.81
C GLY A 106 4.32 6.40 -14.32
N ASN A 107 3.37 5.45 -14.24
CA ASN A 107 2.00 5.62 -14.74
C ASN A 107 0.93 5.78 -13.62
N ALA A 108 1.35 5.99 -12.38
CA ALA A 108 0.44 6.03 -11.24
C ALA A 108 -0.61 7.15 -11.33
N VAL A 109 -0.20 8.35 -11.75
CA VAL A 109 -1.12 9.50 -11.89
C VAL A 109 -2.13 9.29 -13.05
N GLU A 110 -1.71 8.65 -14.13
CA GLU A 110 -2.61 8.28 -15.23
C GLU A 110 -3.69 7.31 -14.76
N MET A 111 -3.31 6.30 -13.98
CA MET A 111 -4.26 5.35 -13.41
C MET A 111 -5.16 5.98 -12.33
N ALA A 112 -4.70 7.01 -11.63
CA ALA A 112 -5.55 7.80 -10.75
C ALA A 112 -6.65 8.54 -11.54
N LYS A 113 -6.35 9.08 -12.73
CA LYS A 113 -7.37 9.67 -13.63
C LYS A 113 -8.40 8.63 -14.05
N ALA A 114 -7.97 7.42 -14.41
CA ALA A 114 -8.88 6.33 -14.74
C ALA A 114 -9.77 5.95 -13.55
N ALA A 115 -9.25 5.97 -12.31
CA ALA A 115 -10.06 5.76 -11.10
C ALA A 115 -11.13 6.84 -10.94
N LYS A 116 -10.76 8.12 -11.14
CA LYS A 116 -11.68 9.25 -11.09
C LYS A 116 -12.83 9.12 -12.11
N ASP A 117 -12.53 8.71 -13.34
CA ASP A 117 -13.52 8.51 -14.39
C ASP A 117 -14.54 7.43 -14.02
N GLU A 118 -14.13 6.44 -13.23
CA GLU A 118 -14.98 5.40 -12.65
C GLU A 118 -15.67 5.82 -11.34
N GLY A 119 -15.48 7.07 -10.89
CA GLY A 119 -16.05 7.60 -9.64
C GLY A 119 -15.41 7.03 -8.38
N ILE A 120 -14.16 6.59 -8.46
CA ILE A 120 -13.39 6.02 -7.35
C ILE A 120 -12.48 7.09 -6.77
N ILE A 121 -12.54 7.29 -5.46
CA ILE A 121 -11.64 8.18 -4.74
C ILE A 121 -10.40 7.38 -4.29
N VAL A 122 -9.22 7.91 -4.52
CA VAL A 122 -7.96 7.30 -4.05
C VAL A 122 -7.40 8.12 -2.90
N TYR A 123 -7.34 7.52 -1.73
CA TYR A 123 -6.62 8.05 -0.57
C TYR A 123 -5.24 7.43 -0.54
N THR A 124 -4.24 8.20 -0.16
CA THR A 124 -2.86 7.71 -0.12
C THR A 124 -2.26 7.89 1.26
N ILE A 125 -1.59 6.84 1.75
CA ILE A 125 -0.84 6.85 3.01
C ILE A 125 0.62 6.62 2.68
N GLY A 126 1.43 7.64 2.95
CA GLY A 126 2.86 7.60 2.72
C GLY A 126 3.60 6.98 3.88
N VAL A 127 4.26 5.84 3.64
CA VAL A 127 4.96 5.06 4.67
C VAL A 127 6.46 5.22 4.52
N GLY A 128 7.13 5.69 5.58
CA GLY A 128 8.58 5.85 5.61
C GLY A 128 9.03 7.30 5.77
N LYS A 129 10.34 7.49 5.79
CA LYS A 129 10.98 8.80 5.96
C LYS A 129 11.42 9.40 4.63
N LYS A 130 11.35 10.72 4.49
CA LYS A 130 11.85 11.46 3.31
C LYS A 130 13.37 11.32 3.15
N GLU A 131 14.10 11.29 4.25
CA GLU A 131 15.55 11.07 4.27
C GLU A 131 15.91 9.66 3.81
N GLY A 132 14.93 8.76 3.86
CA GLY A 132 15.03 7.36 3.50
C GLY A 132 15.58 6.49 4.61
N ALA A 133 15.30 5.20 4.49
CA ALA A 133 15.76 4.16 5.40
C ALA A 133 16.40 3.00 4.64
N TYR A 134 17.40 2.36 5.24
CA TYR A 134 17.99 1.15 4.72
C TYR A 134 17.04 -0.04 4.95
N ILE A 135 17.03 -0.97 4.00
CA ILE A 135 16.21 -2.17 4.10
C ILE A 135 17.09 -3.27 4.69
N LYS A 136 16.64 -3.83 5.82
CA LYS A 136 17.29 -4.94 6.47
C LYS A 136 16.61 -6.25 6.12
N ILE A 137 17.38 -7.26 5.81
CA ILE A 137 16.90 -8.63 5.55
C ILE A 137 17.73 -9.62 6.37
N ARG A 138 17.26 -10.84 6.51
CA ARG A 138 18.05 -11.93 7.09
C ARG A 138 18.64 -12.79 5.98
N ASP A 139 19.90 -13.14 6.12
CA ASP A 139 20.59 -14.06 5.22
C ASP A 139 20.29 -15.53 5.57
N GLU A 140 20.95 -16.45 4.88
CA GLU A 140 20.80 -17.91 5.10
C GLU A 140 21.27 -18.35 6.49
N ASN A 141 22.14 -17.58 7.13
CA ASN A 141 22.65 -17.81 8.50
C ASN A 141 21.79 -17.13 9.57
N ASN A 142 20.64 -16.50 9.16
CA ASN A 142 19.77 -15.73 10.03
C ASN A 142 20.42 -14.43 10.58
N GLU A 143 21.51 -13.96 9.97
CA GLU A 143 22.17 -12.71 10.30
C GLU A 143 21.50 -11.52 9.60
N GLU A 144 21.39 -10.39 10.31
CA GLU A 144 20.82 -9.16 9.77
C GLU A 144 21.82 -8.50 8.82
N ILE A 145 21.44 -8.39 7.53
CA ILE A 145 22.24 -7.73 6.51
C ILE A 145 21.43 -6.65 5.80
N LEU A 146 22.13 -5.68 5.19
CA LEU A 146 21.50 -4.66 4.36
C LEU A 146 21.21 -5.21 2.96
N LEU A 147 19.99 -4.95 2.47
CA LEU A 147 19.60 -5.31 1.11
C LEU A 147 20.44 -4.54 0.10
N LYS A 148 20.98 -5.27 -0.88
CA LYS A 148 21.78 -4.72 -1.98
C LYS A 148 21.09 -4.98 -3.31
N ASP A 149 21.35 -4.11 -4.29
CA ASP A 149 20.97 -4.31 -5.68
C ASP A 149 21.94 -5.31 -6.38
N ASN A 150 21.70 -5.54 -7.67
CA ASN A 150 22.48 -6.45 -8.48
C ASN A 150 23.95 -5.98 -8.68
N GLU A 151 24.25 -4.71 -8.41
CA GLU A 151 25.58 -4.11 -8.48
C GLU A 151 26.29 -4.12 -7.11
N GLY A 152 25.63 -4.66 -6.08
CA GLY A 152 26.16 -4.73 -4.70
C GLY A 152 25.99 -3.44 -3.90
N LYS A 153 25.28 -2.43 -4.40
CA LYS A 153 25.02 -1.17 -3.72
C LYS A 153 23.85 -1.35 -2.74
N VAL A 154 24.00 -0.80 -1.55
CA VAL A 154 22.95 -0.85 -0.52
C VAL A 154 21.73 -0.03 -0.97
N ILE A 155 20.55 -0.68 -0.91
CA ILE A 155 19.27 -0.06 -1.28
C ILE A 155 18.75 0.79 -0.11
N LYS A 156 18.37 2.02 -0.42
CA LYS A 156 17.73 2.95 0.48
C LYS A 156 16.37 3.34 -0.06
N SER A 157 15.29 2.98 0.66
CA SER A 157 13.93 3.36 0.30
C SER A 157 13.59 4.74 0.87
N ARG A 158 12.97 5.59 0.07
CA ARG A 158 12.56 6.95 0.43
C ARG A 158 11.07 7.13 0.22
N LEU A 159 10.46 7.98 1.03
CA LEU A 159 9.08 8.39 0.85
C LEU A 159 8.97 9.43 -0.28
N ASP A 160 8.20 9.13 -1.33
CA ASP A 160 7.82 10.07 -2.39
C ASP A 160 6.41 10.65 -2.14
N GLU A 161 6.34 11.65 -1.27
CA GLU A 161 5.09 12.34 -0.97
C GLU A 161 4.52 13.10 -2.16
N VAL A 162 5.37 13.56 -3.08
CA VAL A 162 4.92 14.35 -4.24
C VAL A 162 4.04 13.50 -5.14
N THR A 163 4.46 12.29 -5.45
CA THR A 163 3.68 11.35 -6.25
C THR A 163 2.40 10.95 -5.53
N LEU A 164 2.46 10.65 -4.23
CA LEU A 164 1.28 10.26 -3.45
C LEU A 164 0.24 11.38 -3.35
N ASN A 165 0.68 12.62 -3.10
CA ASN A 165 -0.21 13.78 -3.13
C ASN A 165 -0.90 13.97 -4.49
N LYS A 166 -0.15 13.85 -5.59
CA LYS A 166 -0.73 13.97 -6.94
C LYS A 166 -1.80 12.91 -7.20
N ILE A 167 -1.57 11.65 -6.81
CA ILE A 167 -2.54 10.55 -6.96
C ILE A 167 -3.83 10.87 -6.20
N ALA A 168 -3.71 11.27 -4.92
CA ALA A 168 -4.87 11.57 -4.08
C ALA A 168 -5.66 12.76 -4.63
N LEU A 169 -5.01 13.88 -4.89
CA LEU A 169 -5.65 15.11 -5.38
C LEU A 169 -6.35 14.91 -6.73
N GLU A 170 -5.79 14.08 -7.62
CA GLU A 170 -6.40 13.80 -8.94
C GLU A 170 -7.81 13.23 -8.82
N THR A 171 -8.08 12.43 -7.77
CA THR A 171 -9.37 11.78 -7.54
C THR A 171 -10.27 12.51 -6.54
N GLY A 172 -9.81 13.62 -5.96
CA GLY A 172 -10.49 14.33 -4.87
C GLY A 172 -10.32 13.66 -3.50
N GLY A 173 -9.36 12.75 -3.35
CA GLY A 173 -8.96 12.15 -2.09
C GLY A 173 -7.93 13.00 -1.33
N ALA A 174 -7.36 12.41 -0.29
CA ALA A 174 -6.36 13.05 0.56
C ALA A 174 -5.12 12.17 0.75
N TYR A 175 -3.98 12.82 0.93
CA TYR A 175 -2.74 12.19 1.35
C TYR A 175 -2.59 12.32 2.87
N SER A 176 -2.14 11.25 3.52
CA SER A 176 -1.74 11.25 4.93
C SER A 176 -0.36 10.60 5.09
N PRO A 177 0.57 11.25 5.81
CA PRO A 177 1.81 10.60 6.18
C PRO A 177 1.59 9.64 7.35
N ALA A 178 2.26 8.48 7.33
CA ALA A 178 2.25 7.52 8.43
C ALA A 178 3.22 7.98 9.54
N TYR A 179 2.72 8.72 10.52
CA TYR A 179 3.48 9.16 11.68
C TYR A 179 2.93 8.56 12.97
N GLY A 180 3.83 8.10 13.83
CA GLY A 180 3.47 7.57 15.15
C GLY A 180 2.57 6.33 15.06
N THR A 181 1.53 6.31 15.89
CA THR A 181 0.57 5.19 15.99
C THR A 181 -0.73 5.41 15.23
N GLU A 182 -0.97 6.62 14.70
CA GLU A 182 -2.20 6.96 13.97
C GLU A 182 -1.86 7.43 12.55
N TRP A 183 -2.28 6.68 11.54
CA TRP A 183 -2.01 6.98 10.13
C TRP A 183 -3.17 7.71 9.43
N GLY A 184 -4.22 8.02 10.17
CA GLY A 184 -5.39 8.73 9.66
C GLY A 184 -6.37 7.88 8.87
N LEU A 185 -6.23 6.55 8.83
CA LEU A 185 -7.19 5.65 8.17
C LEU A 185 -8.62 5.83 8.72
N ALA A 186 -8.76 5.96 10.03
CA ALA A 186 -10.06 6.23 10.66
C ALA A 186 -10.68 7.58 10.24
N ASN A 187 -9.84 8.58 9.90
CA ASN A 187 -10.32 9.87 9.42
C ASN A 187 -10.73 9.83 7.93
N ILE A 188 -10.11 8.95 7.16
CA ILE A 188 -10.48 8.69 5.75
C ILE A 188 -11.86 8.04 5.67
N TYR A 189 -12.18 7.17 6.62
CA TYR A 189 -13.46 6.44 6.66
C TYR A 189 -14.64 7.31 7.10
N LYS A 190 -14.43 8.33 7.93
CA LYS A 190 -15.48 9.26 8.41
C LYS A 190 -15.88 10.27 7.34
#